data_4f4b2b6d34db6622e22d73891074ea37
#
_entry.id   4f4b2b6d34db6622e22d73891074ea37
#
_cell.length_a   1.000
_cell.length_b   1.000
_cell.length_c   1.000
_cell.angle_alpha   90.00
_cell.angle_beta   90.00
_cell.angle_gamma   90.00
#
_symmetry.space_group_name_H-M   'P 1'
#
loop_
_entity.id
_entity.type
_entity.pdbx_description
1 polymer ?
#
loop_
_entity_poly.entity_id
_entity_poly.type
_entity_poly.pdbx_seq_one_letter_code
_entity_poly.pdbx_strand_id
1 'polypeptide(L)'
;MENKQIFFTGVHKAELLENEVGQVKENEVLTKMEYTVISGGTERACLLGMNNTSKKYPMSLGYCGIGYVEAVGSKVNKVSVGDRVLVYHGCHSKYNIRPENDITKVENNDVSSLEAAFVIIASMGLGGVRKLEIELGESAMVMGQGLLGIFATQFLRLSGAYPVIAVDLNAQRRELALKLGADYALDPSDKNFVQTVKNITNGKGVNGCVEVTGISQA
;
A
#
# COMPACT_ATOMS: atom_id res chain seq x y z
N MET A 1 1.30 -29.48 -6.23
CA MET A 1 0.01 -28.82 -5.87
C MET A 1 -0.23 -27.72 -6.89
N GLU A 2 -1.40 -27.72 -7.55
CA GLU A 2 -1.76 -26.73 -8.57
C GLU A 2 -1.92 -25.33 -7.96
N ASN A 3 -1.31 -24.35 -8.59
CA ASN A 3 -1.37 -22.95 -8.22
C ASN A 3 -1.87 -22.13 -9.40
N LYS A 4 -2.65 -21.08 -9.10
CA LYS A 4 -3.09 -20.08 -10.09
C LYS A 4 -2.48 -18.73 -9.72
N GLN A 5 -1.87 -18.06 -10.70
CA GLN A 5 -1.11 -16.86 -10.47
C GLN A 5 -1.26 -15.87 -11.62
N ILE A 6 -1.35 -14.58 -11.30
CA ILE A 6 -1.37 -13.51 -12.29
C ILE A 6 0.06 -13.20 -12.72
N PHE A 7 0.29 -13.21 -14.03
CA PHE A 7 1.53 -12.77 -14.65
C PHE A 7 1.26 -11.63 -15.61
N PHE A 8 2.16 -10.68 -15.62
CA PHE A 8 2.25 -9.73 -16.72
C PHE A 8 3.15 -10.34 -17.79
N THR A 9 2.54 -10.77 -18.89
CA THR A 9 3.22 -11.49 -19.99
C THR A 9 3.76 -10.55 -21.06
N GLY A 10 3.43 -9.27 -20.97
CA GLY A 10 3.89 -8.20 -21.85
C GLY A 10 3.29 -6.86 -21.44
N VAL A 11 3.67 -5.81 -22.15
CA VAL A 11 3.05 -4.48 -21.96
C VAL A 11 1.55 -4.57 -22.28
N HIS A 12 0.72 -4.05 -21.35
CA HIS A 12 -0.75 -4.14 -21.39
C HIS A 12 -1.33 -5.56 -21.37
N LYS A 13 -0.55 -6.56 -20.96
CA LYS A 13 -1.00 -7.95 -20.91
C LYS A 13 -0.85 -8.51 -19.49
N ALA A 14 -1.98 -8.88 -18.88
CA ALA A 14 -2.06 -9.59 -17.62
C ALA A 14 -2.86 -10.89 -17.84
N GLU A 15 -2.30 -12.03 -17.45
CA GLU A 15 -2.88 -13.36 -17.68
C GLU A 15 -2.87 -14.15 -16.38
N LEU A 16 -3.93 -14.90 -16.15
CA LEU A 16 -4.00 -15.88 -15.07
C LEU A 16 -3.47 -17.22 -15.61
N LEU A 17 -2.30 -17.62 -15.11
CA LEU A 17 -1.65 -18.84 -15.54
C LEU A 17 -1.61 -19.86 -14.39
N GLU A 18 -1.60 -21.14 -14.77
CA GLU A 18 -1.42 -22.26 -13.86
C GLU A 18 0.08 -22.60 -13.77
N ASN A 19 0.52 -22.85 -12.56
CA ASN A 19 1.86 -23.34 -12.26
C ASN A 19 1.80 -24.30 -11.06
N GLU A 20 2.93 -24.87 -10.68
CA GLU A 20 3.01 -25.74 -9.50
C GLU A 20 3.60 -25.02 -8.32
N VAL A 21 3.07 -25.30 -7.14
CA VAL A 21 3.69 -24.86 -5.88
C VAL A 21 4.99 -25.63 -5.67
N GLY A 22 6.09 -24.90 -5.49
CA GLY A 22 7.40 -25.49 -5.20
C GLY A 22 7.44 -26.20 -3.84
N GLN A 23 8.60 -26.76 -3.52
CA GLN A 23 8.85 -27.36 -2.20
C GLN A 23 9.15 -26.27 -1.16
N VAL A 24 8.58 -26.41 0.03
CA VAL A 24 8.84 -25.53 1.17
C VAL A 24 10.20 -25.87 1.76
N LYS A 25 11.11 -24.89 1.81
CA LYS A 25 12.44 -25.04 2.40
C LYS A 25 12.38 -24.84 3.92
N GLU A 26 13.49 -25.13 4.60
CA GLU A 26 13.57 -25.16 6.06
C GLU A 26 13.07 -23.88 6.77
N ASN A 27 13.29 -22.69 6.17
CA ASN A 27 12.93 -21.37 6.75
C ASN A 27 11.72 -20.73 6.03
N GLU A 28 10.98 -21.50 5.24
CA GLU A 28 9.89 -20.97 4.41
C GLU A 28 8.53 -21.43 4.94
N VAL A 29 7.53 -20.64 4.61
CA VAL A 29 6.13 -20.83 4.94
C VAL A 29 5.32 -20.89 3.66
N LEU A 30 4.51 -21.92 3.49
CA LEU A 30 3.49 -22.00 2.45
C LEU A 30 2.20 -21.39 2.99
N THR A 31 1.69 -20.40 2.31
CA THR A 31 0.43 -19.73 2.67
C THR A 31 -0.58 -19.87 1.53
N LYS A 32 -1.80 -20.29 1.85
CA LYS A 32 -2.95 -20.19 0.97
C LYS A 32 -3.57 -18.82 1.12
N MET A 33 -3.54 -18.04 0.05
CA MET A 33 -4.00 -16.65 0.06
C MET A 33 -5.53 -16.57 0.07
N GLU A 34 -6.05 -15.66 0.88
CA GLU A 34 -7.47 -15.27 0.90
C GLU A 34 -7.67 -13.98 0.12
N TYR A 35 -6.82 -12.99 0.37
CA TYR A 35 -6.81 -11.73 -0.37
C TYR A 35 -5.38 -11.31 -0.69
N THR A 36 -5.22 -10.68 -1.86
CA THR A 36 -4.03 -9.92 -2.24
C THR A 36 -4.44 -8.52 -2.68
N VAL A 37 -3.66 -7.51 -2.31
CA VAL A 37 -3.97 -6.11 -2.61
C VAL A 37 -3.16 -5.63 -3.79
N ILE A 38 -3.85 -5.07 -4.80
CA ILE A 38 -3.23 -4.49 -5.98
C ILE A 38 -2.67 -3.11 -5.63
N SER A 39 -1.37 -2.92 -5.85
CA SER A 39 -0.71 -1.64 -5.75
C SER A 39 -0.92 -0.84 -7.04
N GLY A 40 -2.00 -0.06 -7.09
CA GLY A 40 -2.45 0.61 -8.30
C GLY A 40 -1.41 1.53 -8.97
N GLY A 41 -0.47 2.09 -8.22
CA GLY A 41 0.65 2.88 -8.77
C GLY A 41 1.72 1.98 -9.39
N THR A 42 2.35 1.13 -8.58
CA THR A 42 3.48 0.29 -8.96
C THR A 42 3.11 -0.73 -10.05
N GLU A 43 2.03 -1.46 -9.83
CA GLU A 43 1.64 -2.52 -10.77
C GLU A 43 1.12 -1.96 -12.09
N ARG A 44 0.37 -0.86 -12.04
CA ARG A 44 -0.01 -0.13 -13.26
C ARG A 44 1.22 0.34 -14.04
N ALA A 45 2.23 0.89 -13.37
CA ALA A 45 3.47 1.31 -14.01
C ALA A 45 4.18 0.14 -14.70
N CYS A 46 4.25 -1.03 -14.03
CA CYS A 46 4.81 -2.26 -14.61
C CYS A 46 3.98 -2.77 -15.79
N LEU A 47 2.66 -2.79 -15.68
CA LEU A 47 1.77 -3.21 -16.76
C LEU A 47 1.89 -2.33 -18.02
N LEU A 48 2.09 -1.03 -17.81
CA LEU A 48 2.28 -0.05 -18.89
C LEU A 48 3.72 -0.01 -19.42
N GLY A 49 4.66 -0.72 -18.80
CA GLY A 49 6.07 -0.70 -19.19
C GLY A 49 6.72 0.69 -19.06
N MET A 50 6.38 1.45 -18.01
CA MET A 50 6.91 2.79 -17.77
C MET A 50 8.44 2.75 -17.57
N ASN A 51 9.11 3.89 -17.79
CA ASN A 51 10.58 3.94 -17.83
C ASN A 51 11.28 3.53 -16.52
N ASN A 52 10.61 3.70 -15.38
CA ASN A 52 11.12 3.35 -14.05
C ASN A 52 10.79 1.91 -13.62
N THR A 53 10.33 1.05 -14.55
CA THR A 53 9.94 -0.33 -14.25
C THR A 53 10.81 -1.34 -14.99
N SER A 54 10.87 -2.57 -14.46
CA SER A 54 11.43 -3.69 -15.21
C SER A 54 10.58 -3.97 -16.44
N LYS A 55 11.24 -4.23 -17.57
CA LYS A 55 10.59 -4.65 -18.83
C LYS A 55 10.87 -6.13 -19.15
N LYS A 56 11.29 -6.90 -18.13
CA LYS A 56 11.54 -8.35 -18.29
C LYS A 56 10.23 -9.11 -18.05
N TYR A 57 9.65 -9.61 -19.10
CA TYR A 57 8.44 -10.43 -19.05
C TYR A 57 8.77 -11.93 -19.25
N PRO A 58 7.95 -12.86 -18.72
CA PRO A 58 6.83 -12.63 -17.83
C PRO A 58 7.30 -12.15 -16.44
N MET A 59 6.53 -11.25 -15.79
CA MET A 59 6.79 -10.84 -14.42
C MET A 59 5.58 -11.16 -13.53
N SER A 60 5.87 -11.60 -12.32
CA SER A 60 4.90 -11.81 -11.27
C SER A 60 4.96 -10.64 -10.30
N LEU A 61 3.82 -10.07 -9.99
CA LEU A 61 3.70 -8.92 -9.12
C LEU A 61 2.74 -9.18 -7.96
N GLY A 62 2.70 -8.23 -7.08
CA GLY A 62 2.07 -8.30 -5.79
C GLY A 62 3.14 -8.25 -4.69
N TYR A 63 2.83 -7.67 -3.55
CA TYR A 63 3.75 -7.65 -2.43
C TYR A 63 3.03 -7.62 -1.08
N CYS A 64 1.72 -7.62 -1.07
CA CYS A 64 0.91 -7.65 0.14
C CYS A 64 -0.36 -8.47 -0.03
N GLY A 65 -0.67 -9.20 1.01
CA GLY A 65 -1.89 -10.00 1.08
C GLY A 65 -2.01 -10.69 2.44
N ILE A 66 -3.06 -11.45 2.59
CA ILE A 66 -3.39 -12.22 3.78
C ILE A 66 -3.86 -13.61 3.37
N GLY A 67 -3.58 -14.58 4.21
CA GLY A 67 -4.01 -15.96 4.02
C GLY A 67 -3.76 -16.81 5.25
N TYR A 68 -3.81 -18.11 5.07
CA TYR A 68 -3.63 -19.09 6.13
C TYR A 68 -2.42 -19.97 5.82
N VAL A 69 -1.64 -20.28 6.87
CA VAL A 69 -0.48 -21.15 6.76
C VAL A 69 -0.94 -22.57 6.46
N GLU A 70 -0.47 -23.16 5.36
CA GLU A 70 -0.73 -24.52 4.93
C GLU A 70 0.41 -25.49 5.29
N ALA A 71 1.66 -25.01 5.26
CA ALA A 71 2.82 -25.78 5.65
C ALA A 71 3.96 -24.87 6.11
N VAL A 72 4.83 -25.38 6.95
CA VAL A 72 6.01 -24.69 7.47
C VAL A 72 7.26 -25.56 7.32
N GLY A 73 8.40 -24.93 7.04
CA GLY A 73 9.71 -25.57 7.04
C GLY A 73 10.19 -25.92 8.45
N SER A 74 11.13 -26.82 8.54
CA SER A 74 11.61 -27.40 9.82
C SER A 74 12.24 -26.41 10.81
N LYS A 75 12.64 -25.22 10.33
CA LYS A 75 13.27 -24.16 11.14
C LYS A 75 12.34 -22.97 11.41
N VAL A 76 11.10 -23.01 10.90
CA VAL A 76 10.08 -22.00 11.16
C VAL A 76 9.58 -22.15 12.60
N ASN A 77 9.50 -21.02 13.33
CA ASN A 77 9.10 -21.01 14.73
C ASN A 77 8.14 -19.87 15.13
N LYS A 78 7.90 -18.89 14.24
CA LYS A 78 7.01 -17.74 14.52
C LYS A 78 5.55 -18.02 14.20
N VAL A 79 5.28 -18.99 13.33
CA VAL A 79 3.93 -19.32 12.87
C VAL A 79 3.75 -20.83 12.76
N SER A 80 2.49 -21.29 12.83
CA SER A 80 2.08 -22.69 12.74
C SER A 80 1.02 -22.86 11.65
N VAL A 81 0.85 -24.10 11.19
CA VAL A 81 -0.22 -24.45 10.25
C VAL A 81 -1.59 -24.05 10.82
N GLY A 82 -2.40 -23.39 9.99
CA GLY A 82 -3.70 -22.83 10.36
C GLY A 82 -3.66 -21.38 10.85
N ASP A 83 -2.48 -20.81 11.14
CA ASP A 83 -2.37 -19.42 11.53
C ASP A 83 -2.78 -18.49 10.38
N ARG A 84 -3.54 -17.42 10.70
CA ARG A 84 -3.86 -16.33 9.80
C ARG A 84 -2.69 -15.35 9.74
N VAL A 85 -2.18 -15.08 8.54
CA VAL A 85 -0.92 -14.35 8.37
C VAL A 85 -0.97 -13.31 7.26
N LEU A 86 -0.31 -12.18 7.49
CA LEU A 86 0.09 -11.25 6.44
C LEU A 86 1.28 -11.85 5.68
N VAL A 87 1.26 -11.69 4.36
CA VAL A 87 2.33 -12.14 3.45
C VAL A 87 2.91 -10.93 2.74
N TYR A 88 4.15 -10.59 3.06
CA TYR A 88 4.91 -9.56 2.38
C TYR A 88 5.76 -10.16 1.26
N HIS A 89 6.06 -9.38 0.22
CA HIS A 89 6.76 -9.85 -1.00
C HIS A 89 6.11 -11.05 -1.70
N GLY A 90 4.83 -11.32 -1.42
CA GLY A 90 4.07 -12.36 -2.13
C GLY A 90 3.73 -11.95 -3.56
N CYS A 91 2.94 -12.78 -4.22
CA CYS A 91 2.42 -12.53 -5.56
C CYS A 91 0.90 -12.60 -5.55
N HIS A 92 0.26 -12.14 -6.63
CA HIS A 92 -1.16 -12.38 -6.85
C HIS A 92 -1.35 -13.84 -7.30
N SER A 93 -1.33 -14.75 -6.32
CA SER A 93 -1.46 -16.19 -6.56
C SER A 93 -2.26 -16.87 -5.46
N LYS A 94 -2.79 -18.06 -5.75
CA LYS A 94 -3.54 -18.85 -4.79
C LYS A 94 -2.66 -19.31 -3.61
N TYR A 95 -1.40 -19.61 -3.88
CA TYR A 95 -0.41 -20.00 -2.88
C TYR A 95 0.85 -19.17 -3.02
N ASN A 96 1.44 -18.81 -1.88
CA ASN A 96 2.75 -18.16 -1.82
C ASN A 96 3.68 -18.95 -0.90
N ILE A 97 4.93 -19.15 -1.31
CA ILE A 97 6.02 -19.61 -0.45
C ILE A 97 6.93 -18.42 -0.17
N ARG A 98 7.09 -18.09 1.11
CA ARG A 98 7.92 -16.94 1.51
C ARG A 98 8.78 -17.31 2.72
N PRO A 99 9.97 -16.66 2.87
CA PRO A 99 10.73 -16.76 4.11
C PRO A 99 9.88 -16.35 5.31
N GLU A 100 10.10 -16.98 6.48
CA GLU A 100 9.38 -16.66 7.71
C GLU A 100 9.41 -15.15 8.06
N ASN A 101 10.49 -14.44 7.72
CA ASN A 101 10.62 -13.00 7.98
C ASN A 101 9.66 -12.11 7.14
N ASP A 102 9.11 -12.65 6.06
CA ASP A 102 8.09 -11.98 5.23
C ASP A 102 6.66 -12.31 5.72
N ILE A 103 6.54 -13.09 6.79
CA ILE A 103 5.27 -13.57 7.33
C ILE A 103 5.03 -12.95 8.70
N THR A 104 3.84 -12.40 8.91
CA THR A 104 3.44 -11.83 10.20
C THR A 104 2.09 -12.39 10.63
N LYS A 105 2.04 -13.02 11.79
CA LYS A 105 0.79 -13.54 12.36
C LYS A 105 -0.18 -12.41 12.70
N VAL A 106 -1.44 -12.59 12.34
CA VAL A 106 -2.53 -11.68 12.71
C VAL A 106 -3.25 -12.26 13.93
N GLU A 107 -2.98 -11.70 15.08
CA GLU A 107 -3.53 -12.20 16.36
C GLU A 107 -4.92 -11.61 16.66
N ASN A 108 -5.18 -10.38 16.20
CA ASN A 108 -6.46 -9.71 16.44
C ASN A 108 -7.56 -10.26 15.51
N ASN A 109 -8.53 -10.95 16.09
CA ASN A 109 -9.66 -11.52 15.36
C ASN A 109 -10.77 -10.51 15.02
N ASP A 110 -10.76 -9.32 15.62
CA ASP A 110 -11.75 -8.26 15.34
C ASP A 110 -11.47 -7.58 14.00
N VAL A 111 -10.25 -7.68 13.49
CA VAL A 111 -9.87 -7.18 12.17
C VAL A 111 -10.16 -8.25 11.13
N SER A 112 -11.01 -7.93 10.15
CA SER A 112 -11.31 -8.84 9.04
C SER A 112 -10.06 -9.09 8.18
N SER A 113 -10.04 -10.21 7.44
CA SER A 113 -8.93 -10.47 6.50
C SER A 113 -8.85 -9.42 5.41
N LEU A 114 -9.98 -8.89 4.96
CA LEU A 114 -9.98 -7.81 3.96
C LEU A 114 -9.30 -6.55 4.48
N GLU A 115 -9.58 -6.12 5.71
CA GLU A 115 -8.92 -4.97 6.33
C GLU A 115 -7.43 -5.26 6.57
N ALA A 116 -7.11 -6.43 7.11
CA ALA A 116 -5.74 -6.84 7.37
C ALA A 116 -4.88 -6.91 6.10
N ALA A 117 -5.45 -7.23 4.94
CA ALA A 117 -4.73 -7.25 3.67
C ALA A 117 -4.07 -5.89 3.32
N PHE A 118 -4.64 -4.77 3.81
CA PHE A 118 -4.10 -3.43 3.56
C PHE A 118 -2.98 -3.00 4.51
N VAL A 119 -2.71 -3.73 5.58
CA VAL A 119 -1.77 -3.33 6.64
C VAL A 119 -0.38 -3.02 6.09
N ILE A 120 0.12 -3.78 5.11
CA ILE A 120 1.44 -3.55 4.51
C ILE A 120 1.48 -2.19 3.79
N ILE A 121 0.45 -1.86 3.01
CA ILE A 121 0.36 -0.56 2.33
C ILE A 121 0.16 0.57 3.35
N ALA A 122 -0.67 0.35 4.36
CA ALA A 122 -0.88 1.31 5.43
C ALA A 122 0.44 1.61 6.18
N SER A 123 1.27 0.59 6.45
CA SER A 123 2.57 0.76 7.10
C SER A 123 3.54 1.62 6.28
N MET A 124 3.47 1.59 4.96
CA MET A 124 4.24 2.48 4.08
C MET A 124 3.79 3.95 4.24
N GLY A 125 2.47 4.20 4.28
CA GLY A 125 1.91 5.51 4.57
C GLY A 125 2.34 6.04 5.94
N LEU A 126 2.28 5.18 6.96
CA LEU A 126 2.77 5.50 8.31
C LEU A 126 4.27 5.82 8.31
N GLY A 127 5.07 5.07 7.56
CA GLY A 127 6.51 5.33 7.41
C GLY A 127 6.80 6.71 6.84
N GLY A 128 6.02 7.17 5.86
CA GLY A 128 6.09 8.53 5.31
C GLY A 128 5.76 9.58 6.37
N VAL A 129 4.65 9.41 7.09
CA VAL A 129 4.22 10.34 8.14
C VAL A 129 5.27 10.45 9.27
N ARG A 130 5.83 9.33 9.73
CA ARG A 130 6.86 9.33 10.76
C ARG A 130 8.13 10.08 10.35
N LYS A 131 8.47 10.08 9.05
CA LYS A 131 9.65 10.81 8.54
C LYS A 131 9.44 12.32 8.45
N LEU A 132 8.22 12.82 8.51
CA LEU A 132 7.95 14.25 8.58
C LEU A 132 8.26 14.84 9.96
N GLU A 133 8.31 14.00 11.01
CA GLU A 133 8.52 14.44 12.39
C GLU A 133 7.55 15.55 12.81
N ILE A 134 6.30 15.46 12.34
CA ILE A 134 5.23 16.43 12.60
C ILE A 134 4.91 16.46 14.10
N GLU A 135 4.92 17.67 14.66
CA GLU A 135 4.50 17.93 16.02
C GLU A 135 2.99 18.24 16.11
N LEU A 136 2.44 18.11 17.33
CA LEU A 136 1.02 18.41 17.59
C LEU A 136 0.66 19.85 17.17
N GLY A 137 -0.35 19.98 16.32
CA GLY A 137 -0.85 21.27 15.82
C GLY A 137 -0.10 21.82 14.61
N GLU A 138 0.94 21.18 14.15
CA GLU A 138 1.59 21.56 12.88
C GLU A 138 0.76 21.16 11.67
N SER A 139 0.83 22.00 10.63
CA SER A 139 0.11 21.78 9.38
C SER A 139 0.81 20.78 8.47
N ALA A 140 0.03 19.87 7.88
CA ALA A 140 0.56 18.89 6.95
C ALA A 140 -0.26 18.80 5.66
N MET A 141 0.43 18.46 4.57
CA MET A 141 -0.19 18.24 3.26
C MET A 141 0.09 16.82 2.78
N VAL A 142 -0.88 16.22 2.09
CA VAL A 142 -0.70 14.95 1.38
C VAL A 142 -1.04 15.16 -0.09
N MET A 143 -0.04 15.08 -0.96
CA MET A 143 -0.21 15.19 -2.41
C MET A 143 -0.44 13.82 -3.01
N GLY A 144 -1.63 13.61 -3.60
CA GLY A 144 -2.13 12.35 -4.10
C GLY A 144 -2.96 11.60 -3.06
N GLN A 145 -4.25 11.42 -3.33
CA GLN A 145 -5.20 10.69 -2.49
C GLN A 145 -5.52 9.32 -3.09
N GLY A 146 -4.48 8.64 -3.58
CA GLY A 146 -4.51 7.21 -3.85
C GLY A 146 -4.47 6.41 -2.55
N LEU A 147 -4.25 5.12 -2.65
CA LEU A 147 -4.26 4.22 -1.49
C LEU A 147 -3.26 4.63 -0.39
N LEU A 148 -2.01 4.96 -0.76
CA LEU A 148 -1.00 5.46 0.18
C LEU A 148 -1.40 6.81 0.80
N GLY A 149 -1.89 7.75 -0.03
CA GLY A 149 -2.23 9.08 0.44
C GLY A 149 -3.40 9.08 1.42
N ILE A 150 -4.42 8.27 1.17
CA ILE A 150 -5.55 8.13 2.09
C ILE A 150 -5.11 7.60 3.46
N PHE A 151 -4.19 6.63 3.52
CA PHE A 151 -3.62 6.19 4.80
C PHE A 151 -2.77 7.28 5.44
N ALA A 152 -1.91 7.96 4.67
CA ALA A 152 -1.09 9.05 5.19
C ALA A 152 -1.94 10.19 5.77
N THR A 153 -3.04 10.56 5.11
CA THR A 153 -3.99 11.58 5.58
C THR A 153 -4.58 11.21 6.95
N GLN A 154 -5.04 9.96 7.11
CA GLN A 154 -5.56 9.48 8.39
C GLN A 154 -4.49 9.44 9.48
N PHE A 155 -3.28 8.96 9.15
CA PHE A 155 -2.19 8.92 10.13
C PHE A 155 -1.72 10.30 10.56
N LEU A 156 -1.67 11.29 9.68
CA LEU A 156 -1.39 12.68 10.04
C LEU A 156 -2.43 13.22 11.02
N ARG A 157 -3.71 12.97 10.75
CA ARG A 157 -4.79 13.35 11.67
C ARG A 157 -4.62 12.70 13.04
N LEU A 158 -4.36 11.39 13.06
CA LEU A 158 -4.13 10.64 14.30
C LEU A 158 -2.85 11.09 15.05
N SER A 159 -1.86 11.59 14.34
CA SER A 159 -0.62 12.16 14.91
C SER A 159 -0.81 13.57 15.46
N GLY A 160 -1.99 14.18 15.31
CA GLY A 160 -2.30 15.51 15.81
C GLY A 160 -1.92 16.65 14.88
N ALA A 161 -1.62 16.38 13.61
CA ALA A 161 -1.44 17.43 12.61
C ALA A 161 -2.72 18.26 12.42
N TYR A 162 -2.56 19.59 12.31
CA TYR A 162 -3.67 20.50 12.06
C TYR A 162 -3.18 21.81 11.45
N PRO A 163 -3.78 22.28 10.33
CA PRO A 163 -4.70 21.52 9.49
C PRO A 163 -4.02 20.42 8.67
N VAL A 164 -4.78 19.36 8.33
CA VAL A 164 -4.40 18.34 7.34
C VAL A 164 -5.04 18.70 5.99
N ILE A 165 -4.20 18.94 4.98
CA ILE A 165 -4.61 19.34 3.63
C ILE A 165 -4.40 18.17 2.67
N ALA A 166 -5.49 17.61 2.15
CA ALA A 166 -5.45 16.59 1.11
C ALA A 166 -5.45 17.23 -0.29
N VAL A 167 -4.63 16.72 -1.20
CA VAL A 167 -4.51 17.26 -2.57
C VAL A 167 -4.65 16.12 -3.57
N ASP A 168 -5.57 16.23 -4.53
CA ASP A 168 -5.73 15.29 -5.66
C ASP A 168 -6.49 15.98 -6.80
N LEU A 169 -6.19 15.61 -8.05
CA LEU A 169 -6.94 16.06 -9.23
C LEU A 169 -8.37 15.49 -9.27
N ASN A 170 -8.58 14.29 -8.70
CA ASN A 170 -9.86 13.60 -8.70
C ASN A 170 -10.77 14.08 -7.57
N ALA A 171 -11.94 14.64 -7.92
CA ALA A 171 -12.89 15.17 -6.96
C ALA A 171 -13.41 14.10 -5.97
N GLN A 172 -13.69 12.88 -6.42
CA GLN A 172 -14.18 11.81 -5.55
C GLN A 172 -13.15 11.41 -4.49
N ARG A 173 -11.85 11.43 -4.84
CA ARG A 173 -10.77 11.18 -3.87
C ARG A 173 -10.65 12.31 -2.86
N ARG A 174 -10.83 13.56 -3.29
CA ARG A 174 -10.87 14.72 -2.39
C ARG A 174 -12.03 14.61 -1.39
N GLU A 175 -13.23 14.25 -1.85
CA GLU A 175 -14.38 14.03 -0.98
C GLU A 175 -14.16 12.88 0.03
N LEU A 176 -13.54 11.78 -0.42
CA LEU A 176 -13.18 10.68 0.46
C LEU A 176 -12.16 11.10 1.52
N ALA A 177 -11.14 11.89 1.15
CA ALA A 177 -10.15 12.40 2.08
C ALA A 177 -10.76 13.26 3.20
N LEU A 178 -11.73 14.11 2.88
CA LEU A 178 -12.49 14.89 3.89
C LEU A 178 -13.23 13.97 4.85
N LYS A 179 -13.89 12.92 4.35
CA LYS A 179 -14.59 11.94 5.19
C LYS A 179 -13.64 11.15 6.11
N LEU A 180 -12.38 11.03 5.70
CA LEU A 180 -11.36 10.25 6.41
C LEU A 180 -10.42 11.11 7.28
N GLY A 181 -10.71 12.39 7.46
CA GLY A 181 -10.06 13.23 8.45
C GLY A 181 -9.18 14.36 7.92
N ALA A 182 -9.18 14.64 6.61
CA ALA A 182 -8.61 15.87 6.10
C ALA A 182 -9.49 17.07 6.51
N ASP A 183 -8.87 18.18 6.90
CA ASP A 183 -9.57 19.43 7.19
C ASP A 183 -9.91 20.19 5.90
N TYR A 184 -9.04 20.06 4.90
CA TYR A 184 -9.22 20.67 3.57
C TYR A 184 -8.87 19.66 2.48
N ALA A 185 -9.54 19.78 1.33
CA ALA A 185 -9.22 18.99 0.15
C ALA A 185 -9.19 19.89 -1.09
N LEU A 186 -8.02 19.98 -1.72
CA LEU A 186 -7.73 20.98 -2.75
C LEU A 186 -7.41 20.32 -4.09
N ASP A 187 -7.76 21.02 -5.16
CA ASP A 187 -7.38 20.69 -6.53
C ASP A 187 -6.07 21.40 -6.88
N PRO A 188 -4.97 20.70 -7.18
CA PRO A 188 -3.71 21.34 -7.51
C PRO A 188 -3.73 22.09 -8.86
N SER A 189 -4.73 21.83 -9.71
CA SER A 189 -4.92 22.55 -10.98
C SER A 189 -5.61 23.91 -10.82
N ASP A 190 -6.15 24.23 -9.64
CA ASP A 190 -6.73 25.54 -9.39
C ASP A 190 -5.64 26.62 -9.40
N LYS A 191 -5.83 27.65 -10.21
CA LYS A 191 -4.91 28.80 -10.31
C LYS A 191 -4.65 29.49 -8.96
N ASN A 192 -5.55 29.37 -8.01
CA ASN A 192 -5.43 29.92 -6.66
C ASN A 192 -4.88 28.93 -5.64
N PHE A 193 -4.50 27.71 -6.05
CA PHE A 193 -4.07 26.64 -5.14
C PHE A 193 -3.05 27.11 -4.11
N VAL A 194 -1.94 27.70 -4.55
CA VAL A 194 -0.88 28.19 -3.66
C VAL A 194 -1.40 29.26 -2.69
N GLN A 195 -2.24 30.20 -3.19
CA GLN A 195 -2.80 31.23 -2.33
C GLN A 195 -3.78 30.65 -1.31
N THR A 196 -4.56 29.64 -1.69
CA THR A 196 -5.47 28.94 -0.79
C THR A 196 -4.70 28.25 0.33
N VAL A 197 -3.61 27.54 0.00
CA VAL A 197 -2.73 26.91 1.01
C VAL A 197 -2.16 27.96 1.97
N LYS A 198 -1.68 29.09 1.44
CA LYS A 198 -1.18 30.19 2.28
C LYS A 198 -2.26 30.77 3.19
N ASN A 199 -3.47 30.92 2.71
CA ASN A 199 -4.58 31.43 3.52
C ASN A 199 -4.93 30.46 4.67
N ILE A 200 -4.98 29.14 4.39
CA ILE A 200 -5.22 28.09 5.38
C ILE A 200 -4.12 28.08 6.46
N THR A 201 -2.88 28.38 6.07
CA THR A 201 -1.69 28.28 6.93
C THR A 201 -1.19 29.64 7.44
N ASN A 202 -2.03 30.68 7.41
CA ASN A 202 -1.68 32.03 7.85
C ASN A 202 -0.41 32.59 7.18
N GLY A 203 -0.23 32.32 5.90
CA GLY A 203 0.89 32.79 5.08
C GLY A 203 2.18 31.97 5.18
N LYS A 204 2.27 31.02 6.12
CA LYS A 204 3.51 30.27 6.39
C LYS A 204 3.76 29.12 5.43
N GLY A 205 2.70 28.53 4.82
CA GLY A 205 2.76 27.25 4.15
C GLY A 205 2.63 26.09 5.14
N VAL A 206 2.76 24.85 4.67
CA VAL A 206 2.67 23.65 5.51
C VAL A 206 4.03 23.34 6.15
N ASN A 207 4.02 22.76 7.36
CA ASN A 207 5.22 22.30 8.05
C ASN A 207 5.81 21.05 7.40
N GLY A 208 4.94 20.14 6.91
CA GLY A 208 5.38 18.92 6.25
C GLY A 208 4.48 18.51 5.08
N CYS A 209 5.07 17.82 4.10
CA CYS A 209 4.34 17.31 2.94
C CYS A 209 4.72 15.86 2.63
N VAL A 210 3.69 14.99 2.50
CA VAL A 210 3.84 13.63 1.97
C VAL A 210 3.46 13.65 0.50
N GLU A 211 4.44 13.43 -0.39
CA GLU A 211 4.22 13.32 -1.84
C GLU A 211 4.10 11.85 -2.23
N VAL A 212 2.97 11.44 -2.79
CA VAL A 212 2.66 10.05 -3.21
C VAL A 212 1.94 9.98 -4.55
N THR A 213 2.07 11.02 -5.38
CA THR A 213 1.49 11.03 -6.74
C THR A 213 2.33 10.21 -7.72
N GLY A 214 3.63 10.14 -7.49
CA GLY A 214 4.59 9.55 -8.43
C GLY A 214 4.77 10.38 -9.71
N ILE A 215 4.39 11.66 -9.69
CA ILE A 215 4.48 12.58 -10.84
C ILE A 215 5.57 13.61 -10.55
N SER A 216 6.58 13.71 -11.41
CA SER A 216 7.73 14.60 -11.22
C SER A 216 7.39 16.10 -11.26
N GLN A 217 6.16 16.46 -11.61
CA GLN A 217 5.67 17.84 -11.72
C GLN A 217 4.67 18.20 -10.60
N ALA A 218 4.50 17.32 -9.61
CA ALA A 218 3.59 17.53 -8.49
C ALA A 218 4.19 18.45 -7.43
#